data_d9fc98e8d500f83117f73c31653ff841
#
_entry.id   d9fc98e8d500f83117f73c31653ff841
#
_cell.length_a   1.000
_cell.length_b   1.000
_cell.length_c   1.000
_cell.angle_alpha   90.00
_cell.angle_beta   90.00
_cell.angle_gamma   90.00
#
_symmetry.space_group_name_H-M   'P 1'
#
loop_
_entity.id
_entity.type
_entity.pdbx_description
1 polymer ?
#
loop_
_entity_poly.entity_id
_entity_poly.type
_entity_poly.pdbx_seq_one_letter_code
_entity_poly.pdbx_strand_id
1 'polypeptide(L)'
;MFEATLKNRSSAHFAPVTITFPIPEDQYEQAILALKKSQIGNARVQDCLIDNVHAPNCPALVRMTGTMANVDELDWLAKQLESFERYELLQFNAAAERFGLSSVGEMMDLSFCSREVTVISDFNDLENVGRRHYLTLLITGTPEEQGPLVGTETAQRLIAGQPGHVTQYGVVYDNGMKLKQAYDGKHLPQSWWAENCLRNFTVKNFRQSKTENRCRRSKTCWKPARKIVFIS
;
A
#
# COMPACT_ATOMS: atom_id res chain seq x y z
N MET A 1 -7.90 4.94 -0.96
CA MET A 1 -8.92 4.88 -2.02
C MET A 1 -8.44 5.68 -3.22
N PHE A 2 -8.52 5.13 -4.43
CA PHE A 2 -8.19 5.80 -5.69
C PHE A 2 -9.15 5.34 -6.80
N GLU A 3 -9.24 6.11 -7.87
CA GLU A 3 -10.01 5.76 -9.06
C GLU A 3 -9.07 5.51 -10.22
N ALA A 4 -9.35 4.46 -11.01
CA ALA A 4 -8.62 4.20 -12.23
C ALA A 4 -9.56 4.06 -13.42
N THR A 5 -9.22 4.72 -14.51
CA THR A 5 -9.88 4.53 -15.81
C THR A 5 -9.13 3.45 -16.57
N LEU A 6 -9.84 2.37 -16.89
CA LEU A 6 -9.29 1.18 -17.50
C LEU A 6 -9.80 1.02 -18.93
N LYS A 7 -8.91 0.66 -19.85
CA LYS A 7 -9.21 0.30 -21.24
C LYS A 7 -8.90 -1.17 -21.49
N ASN A 8 -9.68 -1.82 -22.34
CA ASN A 8 -9.36 -3.17 -22.77
C ASN A 8 -8.04 -3.19 -23.53
N ARG A 9 -7.15 -4.12 -23.16
CA ARG A 9 -5.83 -4.28 -23.77
C ARG A 9 -5.92 -4.63 -25.25
N SER A 10 -6.85 -5.51 -25.60
CA SER A 10 -6.89 -6.15 -26.91
C SER A 10 -7.73 -5.41 -27.95
N SER A 11 -8.58 -4.48 -27.51
CA SER A 11 -9.51 -3.80 -28.43
C SER A 11 -9.86 -2.38 -27.96
N ALA A 12 -9.57 -1.42 -28.81
CA ALA A 12 -9.96 -0.01 -28.62
C ALA A 12 -11.46 0.26 -28.86
N HIS A 13 -12.23 -0.74 -29.31
CA HIS A 13 -13.67 -0.57 -29.58
C HIS A 13 -14.51 -0.56 -28.30
N PHE A 14 -13.99 -1.11 -27.20
CA PHE A 14 -14.68 -1.08 -25.92
C PHE A 14 -14.49 0.26 -25.23
N ALA A 15 -15.60 0.80 -24.71
CA ALA A 15 -15.54 2.03 -23.94
C ALA A 15 -14.67 1.85 -22.67
N PRO A 16 -13.88 2.87 -22.30
CA PRO A 16 -13.18 2.88 -21.02
C PRO A 16 -14.16 2.75 -19.86
N VAL A 17 -13.72 2.15 -18.77
CA VAL A 17 -14.48 2.06 -17.53
C VAL A 17 -13.69 2.66 -16.38
N THR A 18 -14.32 3.51 -15.58
CA THR A 18 -13.72 4.05 -14.35
C THR A 18 -14.21 3.25 -13.16
N ILE A 19 -13.28 2.72 -12.37
CA ILE A 19 -13.55 1.93 -11.18
C ILE A 19 -12.87 2.58 -9.98
N THR A 20 -13.60 2.65 -8.86
CA THR A 20 -13.08 3.07 -7.56
C THR A 20 -12.47 1.86 -6.86
N PHE A 21 -11.24 2.00 -6.35
CA PHE A 21 -10.51 0.96 -5.62
C PHE A 21 -10.20 1.40 -4.18
N PRO A 22 -10.33 0.48 -3.20
CA PRO A 22 -10.89 -0.87 -3.36
C PRO A 22 -12.37 -0.79 -3.78
N ILE A 23 -12.81 -1.83 -4.50
CA ILE A 23 -14.20 -1.88 -4.98
C ILE A 23 -15.13 -2.01 -3.77
N PRO A 24 -16.05 -1.04 -3.51
CA PRO A 24 -16.97 -1.11 -2.40
C PRO A 24 -17.94 -2.30 -2.55
N GLU A 25 -18.28 -2.96 -1.43
CA GLU A 25 -19.16 -4.14 -1.45
C GLU A 25 -20.53 -3.85 -2.10
N ASP A 26 -21.09 -2.68 -1.85
CA ASP A 26 -22.39 -2.24 -2.40
C ASP A 26 -22.32 -1.89 -3.90
N GLN A 27 -21.13 -1.62 -4.45
CA GLN A 27 -20.90 -1.31 -5.87
C GLN A 27 -20.32 -2.49 -6.65
N TYR A 28 -20.05 -3.60 -5.99
CA TYR A 28 -19.36 -4.74 -6.58
C TYR A 28 -20.06 -5.30 -7.84
N GLU A 29 -21.39 -5.49 -7.79
CA GLU A 29 -22.15 -5.98 -8.95
C GLU A 29 -22.13 -5.01 -10.12
N GLN A 30 -22.20 -3.70 -9.84
CA GLN A 30 -22.12 -2.67 -10.88
C GLN A 30 -20.74 -2.61 -11.52
N ALA A 31 -19.68 -2.70 -10.72
CA ALA A 31 -18.31 -2.77 -11.21
C ALA A 31 -18.09 -3.98 -12.12
N ILE A 32 -18.56 -5.18 -11.72
CA ILE A 32 -18.48 -6.38 -12.55
C ILE A 32 -19.23 -6.21 -13.87
N LEU A 33 -20.43 -5.64 -13.84
CA LEU A 33 -21.20 -5.42 -15.06
C LEU A 33 -20.48 -4.44 -16.01
N ALA A 34 -19.89 -3.38 -15.48
CA ALA A 34 -19.12 -2.41 -16.25
C ALA A 34 -17.87 -3.04 -16.87
N LEU A 35 -17.11 -3.81 -16.09
CA LEU A 35 -15.93 -4.54 -16.55
C LEU A 35 -16.29 -5.57 -17.65
N LYS A 36 -17.36 -6.32 -17.46
CA LYS A 36 -17.84 -7.27 -18.48
C LYS A 36 -18.20 -6.59 -19.81
N LYS A 37 -18.86 -5.42 -19.78
CA LYS A 37 -19.16 -4.64 -21.00
C LYS A 37 -17.90 -4.23 -21.74
N SER A 38 -16.82 -3.94 -21.02
CA SER A 38 -15.51 -3.57 -21.56
C SER A 38 -14.62 -4.78 -21.81
N GLN A 39 -15.12 -6.01 -21.57
CA GLN A 39 -14.35 -7.27 -21.67
C GLN A 39 -13.03 -7.22 -20.89
N ILE A 40 -13.07 -6.67 -19.70
CA ILE A 40 -11.99 -6.61 -18.71
C ILE A 40 -12.38 -7.50 -17.52
N GLY A 41 -11.41 -8.09 -16.85
CA GLY A 41 -11.61 -8.87 -15.62
C GLY A 41 -11.17 -10.33 -15.75
N ASN A 42 -10.22 -10.62 -16.62
CA ASN A 42 -9.58 -11.93 -16.65
C ASN A 42 -8.61 -12.08 -15.48
N ALA A 43 -8.95 -12.94 -14.51
CA ALA A 43 -8.13 -13.15 -13.30
C ALA A 43 -6.76 -13.81 -13.54
N ARG A 44 -6.41 -14.17 -14.76
CA ARG A 44 -5.16 -14.89 -15.10
C ARG A 44 -4.13 -14.05 -15.83
N VAL A 45 -4.55 -12.96 -16.42
CA VAL A 45 -3.69 -12.12 -17.25
C VAL A 45 -3.94 -10.64 -16.97
N GLN A 46 -2.95 -9.81 -17.24
CA GLN A 46 -3.12 -8.36 -17.27
C GLN A 46 -3.88 -8.00 -18.54
N ASP A 47 -5.17 -7.79 -18.45
CA ASP A 47 -6.10 -7.60 -19.57
C ASP A 47 -6.56 -6.15 -19.73
N CYS A 48 -6.13 -5.25 -18.87
CA CYS A 48 -6.45 -3.84 -19.00
C CYS A 48 -5.21 -2.94 -19.06
N LEU A 49 -5.37 -1.83 -19.78
CA LEU A 49 -4.45 -0.70 -19.81
C LEU A 49 -5.00 0.37 -18.86
N ILE A 50 -4.18 0.84 -17.95
CA ILE A 50 -4.51 1.96 -17.07
C ILE A 50 -4.41 3.26 -17.89
N ASP A 51 -5.55 3.86 -18.21
CA ASP A 51 -5.60 5.10 -19.00
C ASP A 51 -5.39 6.35 -18.14
N ASN A 52 -5.94 6.34 -16.94
CA ASN A 52 -5.78 7.43 -15.96
C ASN A 52 -5.93 6.90 -14.54
N VAL A 53 -5.25 7.55 -13.59
CA VAL A 53 -5.37 7.29 -12.16
C VAL A 53 -5.61 8.60 -11.42
N HIS A 54 -6.64 8.64 -10.59
CA HIS A 54 -6.91 9.73 -9.66
C HIS A 54 -6.74 9.24 -8.24
N ALA A 55 -5.65 9.62 -7.58
CA ALA A 55 -5.25 9.14 -6.26
C ALA A 55 -4.79 10.30 -5.36
N PRO A 56 -5.69 11.10 -4.79
CA PRO A 56 -5.33 12.31 -4.05
C PRO A 56 -4.46 12.05 -2.82
N ASN A 57 -4.67 10.91 -2.15
CA ASN A 57 -3.90 10.53 -0.97
C ASN A 57 -2.61 9.73 -1.30
N CYS A 58 -2.48 9.27 -2.53
CA CYS A 58 -1.32 8.49 -2.98
C CYS A 58 -0.91 8.87 -4.41
N PRO A 59 -0.39 10.10 -4.63
CA PRO A 59 -0.07 10.62 -5.96
C PRO A 59 0.92 9.77 -6.76
N ALA A 60 1.75 8.97 -6.09
CA ALA A 60 2.67 8.05 -6.75
C ALA A 60 1.96 7.06 -7.68
N LEU A 61 0.71 6.69 -7.40
CA LEU A 61 -0.08 5.77 -8.22
C LEU A 61 -0.39 6.32 -9.61
N VAL A 62 -0.36 7.64 -9.81
CA VAL A 62 -0.52 8.27 -11.14
C VAL A 62 0.54 7.78 -12.12
N ARG A 63 1.71 7.38 -11.63
CA ARG A 63 2.82 6.82 -12.41
C ARG A 63 2.46 5.50 -13.10
N MET A 64 1.41 4.81 -12.64
CA MET A 64 0.92 3.58 -13.27
C MET A 64 0.15 3.85 -14.58
N THR A 65 -0.18 5.11 -14.89
CA THR A 65 -0.84 5.46 -16.15
C THR A 65 -0.02 5.00 -17.34
N GLY A 66 -0.66 4.35 -18.31
CA GLY A 66 0.00 3.76 -19.49
C GLY A 66 0.55 2.36 -19.26
N THR A 67 0.44 1.80 -18.06
CA THR A 67 0.89 0.43 -17.80
C THR A 67 -0.25 -0.58 -17.85
N MET A 68 0.11 -1.85 -17.97
CA MET A 68 -0.85 -2.95 -17.96
C MET A 68 -1.13 -3.42 -16.54
N ALA A 69 -2.36 -3.83 -16.30
CA ALA A 69 -2.78 -4.34 -14.99
C ALA A 69 -3.84 -5.43 -15.12
N ASN A 70 -4.07 -6.09 -13.99
CA ASN A 70 -5.25 -6.88 -13.71
C ASN A 70 -6.10 -6.13 -12.66
N VAL A 71 -7.41 -6.26 -12.74
CA VAL A 71 -8.33 -5.60 -11.77
C VAL A 71 -8.09 -6.09 -10.34
N ASP A 72 -7.79 -7.39 -10.17
CA ASP A 72 -7.51 -7.98 -8.86
C ASP A 72 -6.20 -7.43 -8.24
N GLU A 73 -5.18 -7.12 -9.09
CA GLU A 73 -3.95 -6.46 -8.63
C GLU A 73 -4.24 -5.05 -8.09
N LEU A 74 -5.07 -4.29 -8.81
CA LEU A 74 -5.44 -2.92 -8.40
C LEU A 74 -6.27 -2.92 -7.12
N ASP A 75 -7.23 -3.84 -6.99
CA ASP A 75 -8.06 -3.97 -5.80
C ASP A 75 -7.22 -4.41 -4.59
N TRP A 76 -6.31 -5.36 -4.80
CA TRP A 76 -5.36 -5.77 -3.77
C TRP A 76 -4.48 -4.61 -3.29
N LEU A 77 -3.86 -3.89 -4.23
CA LEU A 77 -2.99 -2.74 -3.92
C LEU A 77 -3.75 -1.66 -3.14
N ALA A 78 -4.97 -1.35 -3.56
CA ALA A 78 -5.82 -0.38 -2.88
C ALA A 78 -6.11 -0.79 -1.42
N LYS A 79 -6.47 -2.05 -1.19
CA LYS A 79 -6.70 -2.59 0.16
C LYS A 79 -5.45 -2.56 1.02
N GLN A 80 -4.29 -2.86 0.42
CA GLN A 80 -3.00 -2.77 1.11
C GLN A 80 -2.72 -1.34 1.54
N LEU A 81 -2.88 -0.36 0.65
CA LEU A 81 -2.63 1.05 0.94
C LEU A 81 -3.64 1.66 1.92
N GLU A 82 -4.89 1.17 1.98
CA GLU A 82 -5.86 1.58 3.00
C GLU A 82 -5.45 1.20 4.43
N SER A 83 -4.62 0.16 4.58
CA SER A 83 -4.08 -0.24 5.88
C SER A 83 -2.93 0.67 6.35
N PHE A 84 -2.41 1.53 5.49
CA PHE A 84 -1.28 2.39 5.78
C PHE A 84 -1.69 3.63 6.57
N GLU A 85 -0.88 3.98 7.55
CA GLU A 85 -0.98 5.28 8.21
C GLU A 85 -0.45 6.39 7.30
N ARG A 86 -0.78 7.65 7.65
CA ARG A 86 -0.38 8.82 6.85
C ARG A 86 1.13 8.87 6.55
N TYR A 87 1.96 8.52 7.53
CA TYR A 87 3.41 8.53 7.34
C TYR A 87 3.90 7.39 6.46
N GLU A 88 3.28 6.23 6.54
CA GLU A 88 3.57 5.09 5.67
C GLU A 88 3.22 5.39 4.21
N LEU A 89 2.09 6.08 3.98
CA LEU A 89 1.75 6.59 2.65
C LEU A 89 2.77 7.61 2.14
N LEU A 90 3.31 8.47 3.03
CA LEU A 90 4.38 9.39 2.67
C LEU A 90 5.64 8.64 2.26
N GLN A 91 6.06 7.61 3.02
CA GLN A 91 7.21 6.77 2.70
C GLN A 91 6.99 6.02 1.38
N PHE A 92 5.79 5.47 1.16
CA PHE A 92 5.44 4.78 -0.08
C PHE A 92 5.54 5.73 -1.30
N ASN A 93 4.91 6.90 -1.23
CA ASN A 93 4.95 7.88 -2.30
C ASN A 93 6.37 8.35 -2.62
N ALA A 94 7.14 8.67 -1.58
CA ALA A 94 8.52 9.14 -1.71
C ALA A 94 9.45 8.06 -2.26
N ALA A 95 9.29 6.80 -1.82
CA ALA A 95 10.07 5.69 -2.33
C ALA A 95 9.71 5.35 -3.79
N ALA A 96 8.42 5.36 -4.14
CA ALA A 96 7.99 5.16 -5.53
C ALA A 96 8.60 6.18 -6.48
N GLU A 97 8.67 7.46 -6.08
CA GLU A 97 9.33 8.51 -6.85
C GLU A 97 10.85 8.29 -6.89
N ARG A 98 11.49 8.04 -5.74
CA ARG A 98 12.94 7.83 -5.62
C ARG A 98 13.44 6.69 -6.49
N PHE A 99 12.72 5.56 -6.54
CA PHE A 99 13.10 4.38 -7.30
C PHE A 99 12.51 4.35 -8.72
N GLY A 100 11.74 5.36 -9.11
CA GLY A 100 11.18 5.47 -10.46
C GLY A 100 10.15 4.40 -10.81
N LEU A 101 9.45 3.84 -9.81
CA LEU A 101 8.51 2.75 -9.99
C LEU A 101 7.26 3.23 -10.73
N SER A 102 6.71 2.38 -11.59
CA SER A 102 5.56 2.73 -12.41
C SER A 102 4.59 1.58 -12.68
N SER A 103 5.00 0.34 -12.58
CA SER A 103 4.11 -0.81 -12.78
C SER A 103 3.35 -1.17 -11.50
N VAL A 104 2.17 -1.79 -11.66
CA VAL A 104 1.36 -2.26 -10.52
C VAL A 104 2.13 -3.27 -9.69
N GLY A 105 2.86 -4.21 -10.33
CA GLY A 105 3.68 -5.19 -9.63
C GLY A 105 4.77 -4.56 -8.76
N GLU A 106 5.50 -3.56 -9.29
CA GLU A 106 6.50 -2.82 -8.51
C GLU A 106 5.87 -2.06 -7.33
N MET A 107 4.68 -1.46 -7.52
CA MET A 107 3.95 -0.80 -6.44
C MET A 107 3.49 -1.81 -5.37
N MET A 108 3.08 -3.01 -5.78
CA MET A 108 2.76 -4.10 -4.85
C MET A 108 4.00 -4.51 -4.05
N ASP A 109 5.13 -4.74 -4.71
CA ASP A 109 6.40 -5.09 -4.06
C ASP A 109 6.85 -3.99 -3.09
N LEU A 110 6.75 -2.71 -3.50
CA LEU A 110 7.09 -1.58 -2.66
C LEU A 110 6.24 -1.52 -1.39
N SER A 111 4.97 -1.90 -1.45
CA SER A 111 4.07 -1.87 -0.29
C SER A 111 4.56 -2.72 0.90
N PHE A 112 5.43 -3.70 0.66
CA PHE A 112 6.02 -4.54 1.71
C PHE A 112 7.29 -3.97 2.34
N CYS A 113 7.99 -3.06 1.66
CA CYS A 113 9.29 -2.55 2.10
C CYS A 113 9.37 -1.01 2.21
N SER A 114 8.33 -0.28 1.84
CA SER A 114 8.32 1.20 1.88
C SER A 114 8.63 1.81 3.26
N ARG A 115 8.41 1.06 4.35
CA ARG A 115 8.73 1.48 5.72
C ARG A 115 10.23 1.47 6.03
N GLU A 116 11.04 0.80 5.21
CA GLU A 116 12.48 0.73 5.39
C GLU A 116 13.16 2.07 5.05
N VAL A 117 12.55 2.93 4.22
CA VAL A 117 13.09 4.26 3.92
C VAL A 117 12.75 5.28 5.01
N THR A 118 13.63 6.26 5.19
CA THR A 118 13.36 7.44 6.02
C THR A 118 13.04 8.63 5.12
N VAL A 119 11.93 9.31 5.39
CA VAL A 119 11.54 10.52 4.68
C VAL A 119 11.54 11.70 5.64
N ILE A 120 12.29 12.72 5.32
CA ILE A 120 12.36 13.96 6.08
C ILE A 120 11.76 15.08 5.25
N SER A 121 10.55 15.47 5.59
CA SER A 121 9.85 16.61 5.00
C SER A 121 10.21 17.95 5.66
N ASP A 122 10.63 17.92 6.94
CA ASP A 122 11.09 19.06 7.70
C ASP A 122 12.27 18.65 8.60
N PHE A 123 13.45 19.23 8.38
CA PHE A 123 14.64 18.97 9.19
C PHE A 123 14.56 19.57 10.60
N ASN A 124 13.62 20.45 10.88
CA ASN A 124 13.36 20.95 12.23
C ASN A 124 12.56 19.92 13.07
N ASP A 125 11.96 18.90 12.44
CA ASP A 125 11.13 17.88 13.09
C ASP A 125 11.82 16.51 13.22
N LEU A 126 13.14 16.48 13.33
CA LEU A 126 13.93 15.24 13.47
C LEU A 126 13.53 14.41 14.70
N GLU A 127 13.08 15.05 15.77
CA GLU A 127 12.62 14.35 16.97
C GLU A 127 11.45 13.40 16.65
N ASN A 128 10.43 13.87 15.92
CA ASN A 128 9.30 13.03 15.53
C ASN A 128 9.67 11.97 14.51
N VAL A 129 10.60 12.26 13.60
CA VAL A 129 11.12 11.28 12.63
C VAL A 129 11.76 10.09 13.36
N GLY A 130 12.66 10.36 14.29
CA GLY A 130 13.32 9.31 15.07
C GLY A 130 12.37 8.56 16.01
N ARG A 131 11.40 9.24 16.63
CA ARG A 131 10.37 8.58 17.45
C ARG A 131 9.52 7.62 16.65
N ARG A 132 9.10 7.99 15.44
CA ARG A 132 8.30 7.12 14.55
C ARG A 132 9.08 5.88 14.16
N HIS A 133 10.34 6.04 13.76
CA HIS A 133 11.21 4.90 13.45
C HIS A 133 11.36 3.96 14.65
N TYR A 134 11.60 4.49 15.83
CA TYR A 134 11.70 3.70 17.05
C TYR A 134 10.42 2.94 17.37
N LEU A 135 9.25 3.57 17.22
CA LEU A 135 7.97 2.90 17.44
C LEU A 135 7.73 1.77 16.44
N THR A 136 8.20 1.92 15.20
CA THR A 136 8.16 0.85 14.20
C THR A 136 9.03 -0.33 14.62
N LEU A 137 10.23 -0.07 15.15
CA LEU A 137 11.12 -1.11 15.69
C LEU A 137 10.54 -1.82 16.91
N LEU A 138 9.83 -1.09 17.80
CA LEU A 138 9.17 -1.70 18.97
C LEU A 138 8.09 -2.71 18.60
N ILE A 139 7.43 -2.53 17.46
CA ILE A 139 6.44 -3.47 16.94
C ILE A 139 7.13 -4.72 16.37
N THR A 140 8.37 -4.59 15.91
CA THR A 140 9.12 -5.64 15.21
C THR A 140 10.37 -6.14 15.96
N GLY A 141 10.84 -5.42 16.98
CA GLY A 141 12.09 -5.66 17.69
C GLY A 141 11.95 -6.33 19.06
N THR A 142 13.08 -6.75 19.62
CA THR A 142 13.17 -7.33 20.96
C THR A 142 13.21 -6.26 22.06
N PRO A 143 12.72 -6.53 23.28
CA PRO A 143 12.74 -5.57 24.42
C PRO A 143 14.11 -5.05 24.81
N GLU A 144 15.19 -5.75 24.44
CA GLU A 144 16.58 -5.41 24.80
C GLU A 144 17.15 -4.22 24.00
N GLU A 145 16.51 -3.87 22.88
CA GLU A 145 16.89 -2.70 22.05
C GLU A 145 16.27 -1.39 22.55
N GLN A 146 15.57 -1.41 23.69
CA GLN A 146 14.82 -0.29 24.25
C GLN A 146 15.73 0.59 25.15
N GLY A 147 16.70 1.29 24.55
CA GLY A 147 17.39 2.39 25.22
C GLY A 147 16.49 3.64 25.43
N PRO A 148 16.94 4.64 26.20
CA PRO A 148 16.21 5.89 26.35
C PRO A 148 15.94 6.53 24.98
N LEU A 149 14.68 6.91 24.77
CA LEU A 149 14.18 7.38 23.49
C LEU A 149 14.67 8.79 23.20
N VAL A 150 15.76 8.91 22.44
CA VAL A 150 16.23 10.20 21.92
C VAL A 150 15.90 10.26 20.43
N GLY A 151 14.74 10.85 20.09
CA GLY A 151 14.24 10.88 18.73
C GLY A 151 15.21 11.54 17.75
N THR A 152 15.74 12.70 18.11
CA THR A 152 16.71 13.43 17.27
C THR A 152 17.98 12.62 17.01
N GLU A 153 18.57 11.96 18.01
CA GLU A 153 19.73 11.09 17.80
C GLU A 153 19.43 9.90 16.91
N THR A 154 18.25 9.29 17.09
CA THR A 154 17.80 8.19 16.24
C THR A 154 17.70 8.63 14.80
N ALA A 155 17.05 9.77 14.52
CA ALA A 155 16.95 10.34 13.18
C ALA A 155 18.34 10.65 12.58
N GLN A 156 19.23 11.25 13.35
CA GLN A 156 20.58 11.56 12.90
C GLN A 156 21.37 10.29 12.54
N ARG A 157 21.22 9.21 13.30
CA ARG A 157 21.85 7.91 12.98
C ARG A 157 21.29 7.31 11.69
N LEU A 158 19.98 7.45 11.44
CA LEU A 158 19.35 6.95 10.22
C LEU A 158 19.85 7.64 8.95
N ILE A 159 20.20 8.93 9.05
CA ILE A 159 20.66 9.71 7.88
C ILE A 159 22.18 9.79 7.78
N ALA A 160 22.92 9.47 8.84
CA ALA A 160 24.36 9.59 8.88
C ALA A 160 25.04 8.73 7.83
N GLY A 161 25.88 9.37 7.01
CA GLY A 161 26.70 8.68 6.02
C GLY A 161 25.94 8.17 4.79
N GLN A 162 24.65 8.53 4.63
CA GLN A 162 23.84 8.16 3.49
C GLN A 162 23.57 9.37 2.58
N PRO A 163 23.54 9.17 1.25
CA PRO A 163 23.06 10.21 0.33
C PRO A 163 21.55 10.40 0.49
N GLY A 164 21.14 11.64 0.70
CA GLY A 164 19.73 12.02 0.65
C GLY A 164 19.27 12.30 -0.79
N HIS A 165 18.11 11.82 -1.17
CA HIS A 165 17.53 12.04 -2.49
C HIS A 165 16.30 12.95 -2.37
N VAL A 166 16.34 14.11 -3.03
CA VAL A 166 15.26 15.08 -2.99
C VAL A 166 14.10 14.60 -3.87
N THR A 167 12.91 14.56 -3.27
CA THR A 167 11.64 14.28 -3.94
C THR A 167 10.64 15.38 -3.61
N GLN A 168 9.48 15.39 -4.26
CA GLN A 168 8.41 16.32 -3.90
C GLN A 168 7.83 16.09 -2.48
N TYR A 169 8.15 14.96 -1.86
CA TYR A 169 7.68 14.59 -0.51
C TYR A 169 8.69 14.91 0.59
N GLY A 170 9.90 15.34 0.22
CA GLY A 170 11.00 15.60 1.11
C GLY A 170 12.28 14.87 0.69
N VAL A 171 13.25 14.79 1.59
CA VAL A 171 14.50 14.07 1.36
C VAL A 171 14.35 12.62 1.80
N VAL A 172 14.61 11.71 0.87
CA VAL A 172 14.53 10.26 1.09
C VAL A 172 15.91 9.70 1.34
N TYR A 173 16.05 8.91 2.39
CA TYR A 173 17.23 8.12 2.73
C TYR A 173 16.87 6.64 2.61
N ASP A 174 17.60 5.91 1.79
CA ASP A 174 17.24 4.55 1.38
C ASP A 174 17.42 3.51 2.52
N ASN A 175 18.26 3.77 3.51
CA ASN A 175 18.58 2.88 4.65
C ASN A 175 18.95 1.44 4.24
N GLY A 176 19.47 1.27 3.02
CA GLY A 176 19.74 -0.05 2.46
C GLY A 176 18.52 -0.83 1.97
N MET A 177 17.36 -0.19 1.88
CA MET A 177 16.16 -0.79 1.33
C MET A 177 16.44 -1.41 -0.04
N LYS A 178 15.94 -2.62 -0.23
CA LYS A 178 15.94 -3.31 -1.53
C LYS A 178 14.52 -3.70 -1.87
N LEU A 179 14.08 -3.36 -3.07
CA LEU A 179 12.80 -3.82 -3.57
C LEU A 179 12.83 -5.35 -3.62
N LYS A 180 12.01 -5.99 -2.79
CA LYS A 180 11.88 -7.44 -2.74
C LYS A 180 10.73 -7.85 -3.64
N GLN A 181 10.95 -8.77 -4.55
CA GLN A 181 9.89 -9.32 -5.37
C GLN A 181 8.98 -10.21 -4.49
N ALA A 182 7.88 -9.64 -4.02
CA ALA A 182 6.84 -10.32 -3.26
C ALA A 182 5.72 -10.80 -4.18
N TYR A 183 5.53 -10.15 -5.32
CA TYR A 183 4.54 -10.48 -6.33
C TYR A 183 5.19 -11.20 -7.52
N ASP A 184 4.70 -12.39 -7.84
CA ASP A 184 5.22 -13.24 -8.93
C ASP A 184 4.55 -12.98 -10.29
N GLY A 185 3.65 -12.01 -10.37
CA GLY A 185 2.86 -11.69 -11.57
C GLY A 185 1.67 -12.62 -11.82
N LYS A 186 1.36 -13.55 -10.91
CA LYS A 186 0.28 -14.55 -11.06
C LYS A 186 -0.56 -14.73 -9.81
N HIS A 187 0.08 -14.79 -8.65
CA HIS A 187 -0.57 -15.10 -7.38
C HIS A 187 -0.47 -13.88 -6.47
N LEU A 188 -1.62 -13.28 -6.14
CA LEU A 188 -1.65 -12.16 -5.22
C LEU A 188 -0.95 -12.53 -3.92
N PRO A 189 -0.03 -11.69 -3.42
CA PRO A 189 0.67 -11.96 -2.17
C PRO A 189 -0.30 -12.07 -1.01
N GLN A 190 0.11 -12.79 0.04
CA GLN A 190 -0.65 -12.79 1.28
C GLN A 190 -0.72 -11.36 1.82
N SER A 191 -1.92 -10.90 2.12
CA SER A 191 -2.17 -9.51 2.43
C SER A 191 -1.61 -9.11 3.79
N TRP A 192 -0.83 -8.05 3.82
CA TRP A 192 -0.23 -7.51 5.04
C TRP A 192 -1.28 -7.03 6.07
N TRP A 193 -2.45 -6.53 5.62
CA TRP A 193 -3.55 -6.14 6.52
C TRP A 193 -4.08 -7.32 7.33
N ALA A 194 -4.09 -8.56 6.79
CA ALA A 194 -4.49 -9.73 7.53
C ALA A 194 -3.55 -10.04 8.68
N GLU A 195 -2.23 -9.92 8.48
CA GLU A 195 -1.23 -10.07 9.51
C GLU A 195 -1.31 -8.96 10.57
N ASN A 196 -1.55 -7.72 10.16
CA ASN A 196 -1.68 -6.60 11.07
C ASN A 196 -2.97 -6.65 11.90
N CYS A 197 -4.08 -7.12 11.34
CA CYS A 197 -5.28 -7.38 12.12
C CYS A 197 -4.99 -8.40 13.22
N LEU A 198 -4.24 -9.45 12.94
CA LEU A 198 -3.85 -10.46 13.94
C LEU A 198 -2.87 -9.90 14.99
N ARG A 199 -1.83 -9.15 14.58
CA ARG A 199 -0.87 -8.52 15.50
C ARG A 199 -1.52 -7.45 16.37
N ASN A 200 -2.34 -6.58 15.81
CA ASN A 200 -3.10 -5.58 16.56
C ASN A 200 -4.12 -6.20 17.52
N PHE A 201 -4.66 -7.37 17.17
CA PHE A 201 -5.54 -8.13 18.06
C PHE A 201 -4.76 -8.67 19.26
N THR A 202 -3.55 -9.17 19.05
CA THR A 202 -2.68 -9.70 20.12
C THR A 202 -2.18 -8.58 21.04
N VAL A 203 -1.74 -7.44 20.48
CA VAL A 203 -1.25 -6.28 21.26
C VAL A 203 -2.39 -5.57 22.02
N LYS A 204 -3.60 -5.46 21.43
CA LYS A 204 -4.77 -4.89 22.10
C LYS A 204 -5.31 -5.76 23.21
N ASN A 205 -5.25 -7.09 23.07
CA ASN A 205 -5.65 -8.00 24.12
C ASN A 205 -4.72 -7.93 25.35
N PHE A 206 -3.44 -7.59 25.17
CA PHE A 206 -2.52 -7.39 26.28
C PHE A 206 -2.75 -6.06 27.04
N ARG A 207 -3.36 -5.06 26.39
CA ARG A 207 -3.72 -3.76 27.00
C ARG A 207 -5.17 -3.65 27.49
N GLN A 208 -6.06 -4.56 27.11
CA GLN A 208 -7.51 -4.48 27.40
C GLN A 208 -8.02 -5.50 28.43
N SER A 209 -7.21 -5.85 29.44
CA SER A 209 -7.79 -6.46 30.65
C SER A 209 -8.58 -5.47 31.52
N LYS A 210 -8.89 -4.26 31.04
CA LYS A 210 -9.65 -3.22 31.77
C LYS A 210 -10.66 -2.41 30.98
N THR A 211 -11.22 -2.85 29.84
CA THR A 211 -12.48 -2.24 29.32
C THR A 211 -13.13 -3.21 28.31
N GLU A 212 -13.96 -4.11 28.83
CA GLU A 212 -14.98 -4.79 28.04
C GLU A 212 -15.97 -3.74 27.52
N ASN A 213 -16.08 -3.58 26.20
CA ASN A 213 -17.31 -3.24 25.47
C ASN A 213 -17.09 -2.56 24.10
N ARG A 214 -16.15 -3.01 23.27
CA ARG A 214 -16.10 -2.56 21.87
C ARG A 214 -15.84 -3.63 20.80
N CYS A 215 -15.95 -4.89 21.15
CA CYS A 215 -15.61 -5.99 20.24
C CYS A 215 -16.82 -6.60 19.50
N ARG A 216 -17.97 -5.89 19.37
CA ARG A 216 -19.11 -6.37 18.58
C ARG A 216 -19.17 -5.86 17.14
N ARG A 217 -18.27 -4.94 16.74
CA ARG A 217 -18.24 -4.40 15.35
C ARG A 217 -17.17 -5.00 14.44
N SER A 218 -16.28 -5.84 14.92
CA SER A 218 -15.20 -6.43 14.10
C SER A 218 -15.51 -7.82 13.53
N LYS A 219 -16.69 -8.38 13.82
CA LYS A 219 -17.07 -9.70 13.26
C LYS A 219 -17.64 -9.64 11.84
N THR A 220 -17.82 -8.46 11.27
CA THR A 220 -18.30 -8.28 9.89
C THR A 220 -17.20 -8.03 8.87
N CYS A 221 -15.93 -7.97 9.28
CA CYS A 221 -14.82 -7.58 8.40
C CYS A 221 -14.13 -8.71 7.66
N TRP A 222 -14.63 -9.97 7.70
CA TRP A 222 -13.94 -11.02 6.97
C TRP A 222 -14.91 -12.04 6.36
N LYS A 223 -15.35 -11.73 5.14
CA LYS A 223 -15.57 -12.77 4.14
C LYS A 223 -14.38 -12.67 3.19
N PRO A 224 -13.68 -13.79 2.88
CA PRO A 224 -12.63 -13.77 1.88
C PRO A 224 -13.22 -13.17 0.60
N ALA A 225 -12.50 -12.25 -0.02
CA ALA A 225 -12.87 -11.70 -1.32
C ALA A 225 -13.20 -12.90 -2.22
N ARG A 226 -14.45 -13.00 -2.67
CA ARG A 226 -14.82 -14.02 -3.64
C ARG A 226 -13.95 -13.73 -4.85
N LYS A 227 -13.04 -14.67 -5.19
CA LYS A 227 -12.28 -14.60 -6.45
C LYS A 227 -13.26 -14.22 -7.53
N ILE A 228 -12.93 -13.19 -8.31
CA ILE A 228 -13.67 -12.87 -9.54
C ILE A 228 -13.37 -14.02 -10.50
N VAL A 229 -14.08 -15.12 -10.36
CA VAL A 229 -13.99 -16.25 -11.28
C VAL A 229 -14.99 -15.97 -12.39
N PHE A 230 -14.52 -15.41 -13.48
CA PHE A 230 -15.28 -15.42 -14.69
C PHE A 230 -15.24 -16.85 -15.28
N ILE A 231 -16.34 -17.55 -15.15
CA ILE A 231 -16.54 -18.82 -15.87
C ILE A 231 -16.86 -18.42 -17.32
N SER A 232 -15.98 -18.83 -18.20
CA SER A 232 -16.19 -18.77 -19.65
C SER A 232 -17.28 -19.74 -20.09
#